data_63663a192486cb04488178c7d7666be5
#
_entry.id   63663a192486cb04488178c7d7666be5
#
_cell.length_a   1.000
_cell.length_b   1.000
_cell.length_c   1.000
_cell.angle_alpha   90.00
_cell.angle_beta   90.00
_cell.angle_gamma   90.00
#
_symmetry.space_group_name_H-M   'P 1'
#
loop_
_entity.id
_entity.type
_entity.pdbx_description
1 polymer ?
#
loop_
_entity_poly.entity_id
_entity_poly.type
_entity_poly.pdbx_seq_one_letter_code
_entity_poly.pdbx_strand_id
1 'polypeptide(L)'
;MGNDKNRNLSLFGSNLGDKKNYFGDLYEVKYDGTYAELAQAQRHRTLDYQMERKKDKSYFVPPIIESDPALATEWLTDMMKISNLNVTPIGEMITIRESGSYQNFILKCKERLCSNAQLEIMLQTRKTLLEYMDALKESNPVLYEDIKKYSHGARCSFPD
;
A
#
# COMPACT_ATOMS: atom_id res chain seq x y z
N MET A 1 1.16 23.73 15.46
CA MET A 1 0.19 22.63 15.43
C MET A 1 0.92 21.38 15.02
N GLY A 2 1.53 20.72 15.99
CA GLY A 2 2.33 19.52 15.74
C GLY A 2 1.43 18.31 15.66
N ASN A 3 1.34 17.83 14.55
CA ASN A 3 1.30 16.46 14.11
C ASN A 3 0.70 15.42 15.06
N ASP A 4 -0.62 15.44 15.16
CA ASP A 4 -1.35 14.29 15.71
C ASP A 4 -1.10 13.01 14.91
N LYS A 5 -0.71 13.12 13.63
CA LYS A 5 -0.24 12.01 12.81
C LYS A 5 1.03 11.36 13.36
N ASN A 6 2.01 12.16 13.79
CA ASN A 6 3.24 11.62 14.36
C ASN A 6 3.03 10.98 15.75
N ARG A 7 2.03 11.42 16.49
CA ARG A 7 1.66 10.77 17.77
C ARG A 7 1.09 9.38 17.52
N ASN A 8 0.24 9.25 16.52
CA ASN A 8 -0.31 7.94 16.17
C ASN A 8 0.77 6.98 15.68
N LEU A 9 1.76 7.46 14.93
CA LEU A 9 2.92 6.68 14.52
C LEU A 9 3.80 6.23 15.69
N SER A 10 4.07 7.13 16.64
CA SER A 10 4.85 6.76 17.82
C SER A 10 4.15 5.71 18.67
N LEU A 11 2.83 5.75 18.72
CA LEU A 11 2.00 4.70 19.32
C LEU A 11 2.14 3.39 18.55
N PHE A 12 2.18 3.42 17.23
CA PHE A 12 2.38 2.24 16.40
C PHE A 12 3.78 1.63 16.54
N GLY A 13 4.81 2.47 16.73
CA GLY A 13 6.19 2.00 16.86
C GLY A 13 6.52 1.38 18.22
N SER A 14 5.93 1.87 19.29
CA SER A 14 6.42 1.63 20.64
C SER A 14 5.63 0.63 21.48
N ASN A 15 4.36 0.35 21.19
CA ASN A 15 3.54 -0.49 22.07
C ASN A 15 2.45 -1.27 21.33
N LEU A 16 2.78 -2.48 20.88
CA LEU A 16 1.82 -3.42 20.28
C LEU A 16 0.68 -3.82 21.26
N GLY A 17 0.92 -3.75 22.59
CA GLY A 17 -0.07 -4.06 23.61
C GLY A 17 -1.20 -3.04 23.68
N ASP A 18 -0.87 -1.77 23.65
CA ASP A 18 -1.86 -0.68 23.72
C ASP A 18 -2.70 -0.54 22.47
N LYS A 19 -2.18 -1.01 21.32
CA LYS A 19 -2.91 -1.04 20.05
C LYS A 19 -4.14 -1.94 20.08
N LYS A 20 -4.12 -2.99 20.87
CA LYS A 20 -5.28 -3.89 21.04
C LYS A 20 -6.50 -3.17 21.61
N ASN A 21 -6.30 -2.09 22.37
CA ASN A 21 -7.39 -1.31 22.95
C ASN A 21 -8.03 -0.34 21.95
N TYR A 22 -7.34 -0.05 20.83
CA TYR A 22 -7.86 0.75 19.71
C TYR A 22 -8.30 -0.12 18.54
N PHE A 23 -8.67 -1.33 18.83
CA PHE A 23 -8.97 -2.36 17.88
C PHE A 23 -10.09 -1.95 16.93
N GLY A 24 -9.76 -1.93 15.64
CA GLY A 24 -10.65 -1.51 14.58
C GLY A 24 -10.37 -0.11 14.05
N ASP A 25 -9.82 0.80 14.86
CA ASP A 25 -9.40 2.12 14.38
C ASP A 25 -7.99 2.14 13.82
N LEU A 26 -7.19 1.13 14.13
CA LEU A 26 -5.81 1.02 13.72
C LEU A 26 -5.66 0.04 12.56
N TYR A 27 -4.99 0.52 11.53
CA TYR A 27 -4.65 -0.22 10.34
C TYR A 27 -3.13 -0.31 10.21
N GLU A 28 -2.62 -1.50 10.02
CA GLU A 28 -1.22 -1.76 9.68
C GLU A 28 -1.13 -2.93 8.71
N VAL A 29 -0.39 -2.74 7.63
CA VAL A 29 -0.10 -3.77 6.64
C VAL A 29 1.36 -3.73 6.21
N LYS A 30 1.90 -4.88 5.86
CA LYS A 30 3.22 -5.03 5.25
C LYS A 30 3.06 -5.73 3.90
N TYR A 31 3.61 -5.13 2.86
CA TYR A 31 3.55 -5.66 1.50
C TYR A 31 4.79 -5.30 0.70
N ASP A 32 4.99 -5.99 -0.41
CA ASP A 32 6.02 -5.66 -1.38
C ASP A 32 5.45 -4.74 -2.45
N GLY A 33 6.14 -3.64 -2.69
CA GLY A 33 5.81 -2.66 -3.73
C GLY A 33 7.08 -2.03 -4.28
N THR A 34 6.96 -1.11 -5.22
CA THR A 34 8.09 -0.41 -5.81
C THR A 34 8.37 0.93 -5.14
N TYR A 35 9.54 1.51 -5.39
CA TYR A 35 9.80 2.91 -5.04
C TYR A 35 8.82 3.87 -5.70
N ALA A 36 8.41 3.59 -6.94
CA ALA A 36 7.42 4.40 -7.64
C ALA A 36 6.06 4.37 -6.93
N GLU A 37 5.62 3.20 -6.49
CA GLU A 37 4.39 3.03 -5.72
C GLU A 37 4.46 3.79 -4.40
N LEU A 38 5.55 3.62 -3.64
CA LEU A 38 5.75 4.33 -2.38
C LEU A 38 5.71 5.84 -2.56
N ALA A 39 6.43 6.37 -3.56
CA ALA A 39 6.45 7.80 -3.84
C ALA A 39 5.05 8.35 -4.15
N GLN A 40 4.24 7.59 -4.88
CA GLN A 40 2.87 7.98 -5.18
C GLN A 40 1.93 7.84 -3.97
N ALA A 41 2.11 6.81 -3.15
CA ALA A 41 1.34 6.61 -1.93
C ALA A 41 1.54 7.74 -0.93
N GLN A 42 2.76 8.23 -0.77
CA GLN A 42 3.12 9.29 0.17
C GLN A 42 2.57 10.68 -0.20
N ARG A 43 2.14 10.91 -1.44
CA ARG A 43 1.66 12.22 -1.89
C ARG A 43 0.46 12.73 -1.12
N HIS A 44 -0.44 11.86 -0.71
CA HIS A 44 -1.68 12.24 -0.02
C HIS A 44 -1.55 12.33 1.50
N ARG A 45 -0.43 11.89 2.06
CA ARG A 45 -0.12 11.99 3.51
C ARG A 45 -1.23 11.49 4.42
N THR A 46 -2.04 10.54 3.94
CA THR A 46 -3.15 9.97 4.70
C THR A 46 -2.71 8.88 5.66
N LEU A 47 -1.63 8.18 5.31
CA LEU A 47 -1.06 7.08 6.06
C LEU A 47 0.44 7.31 6.26
N ASP A 48 1.01 6.55 7.16
CA ASP A 48 2.42 6.57 7.46
C ASP A 48 3.10 5.36 6.81
N TYR A 49 4.28 5.60 6.24
CA TYR A 49 5.01 4.63 5.47
C TYR A 49 6.42 4.46 6.01
N GLN A 50 6.82 3.20 6.16
CA GLN A 50 8.20 2.80 6.39
C GLN A 50 8.60 1.86 5.26
N MET A 51 9.86 1.88 4.86
CA MET A 51 10.38 0.99 3.84
C MET A 51 11.62 0.25 4.29
N GLU A 52 11.76 -0.97 3.80
CA GLU A 52 12.96 -1.79 3.96
C GLU A 52 13.42 -2.26 2.58
N ARG A 53 14.71 -2.12 2.31
CA ARG A 53 15.30 -2.69 1.08
C ARG A 53 15.37 -4.20 1.21
N LYS A 54 15.01 -4.89 0.14
CA LYS A 54 15.13 -6.34 0.08
C LYS A 54 16.58 -6.74 -0.13
N LYS A 55 17.00 -7.83 0.51
CA LYS A 55 18.34 -8.41 0.29
C LYS A 55 18.48 -8.93 -1.14
N ASP A 56 17.44 -9.62 -1.61
CA ASP A 56 17.36 -10.14 -2.97
C ASP A 56 16.64 -9.12 -3.83
N LYS A 57 17.36 -8.50 -4.75
CA LYS A 57 16.81 -7.49 -5.66
C LYS A 57 15.84 -8.14 -6.63
N SER A 58 14.65 -7.55 -6.73
CA SER A 58 13.64 -7.88 -7.72
C SER A 58 13.00 -6.62 -8.28
N TYR A 59 12.39 -6.71 -9.45
CA TYR A 59 11.88 -5.58 -10.18
C TYR A 59 10.46 -5.85 -10.65
N PHE A 60 9.63 -4.84 -10.61
CA PHE A 60 8.29 -4.89 -11.14
C PHE A 60 8.33 -4.96 -12.67
N VAL A 61 7.61 -5.92 -13.22
CA VAL A 61 7.39 -6.02 -14.67
C VAL A 61 5.96 -5.55 -14.95
N PRO A 62 5.76 -4.46 -15.71
CA PRO A 62 4.42 -4.03 -16.07
C PRO A 62 3.65 -5.14 -16.82
N PRO A 63 2.34 -5.34 -16.57
CA PRO A 63 1.58 -6.44 -17.18
C PRO A 63 1.62 -6.45 -18.71
N ILE A 64 1.69 -5.28 -19.34
CA ILE A 64 1.81 -5.18 -20.80
C ILE A 64 3.15 -5.73 -21.32
N ILE A 65 4.23 -5.60 -20.55
CA ILE A 65 5.54 -6.15 -20.86
C ILE A 65 5.59 -7.65 -20.50
N GLU A 66 4.99 -8.02 -19.38
CA GLU A 66 4.92 -9.40 -18.90
C GLU A 66 4.21 -10.33 -19.88
N SER A 67 3.29 -9.80 -20.69
CA SER A 67 2.58 -10.56 -21.72
C SER A 67 3.48 -11.05 -22.86
N ASP A 68 4.67 -10.48 -23.02
CA ASP A 68 5.69 -10.91 -23.96
C ASP A 68 6.96 -11.38 -23.20
N PRO A 69 7.26 -12.68 -23.17
CA PRO A 69 8.41 -13.21 -22.42
C PRO A 69 9.77 -12.65 -22.86
N ALA A 70 9.93 -12.31 -24.14
CA ALA A 70 11.16 -11.71 -24.65
C ALA A 70 11.35 -10.30 -24.13
N LEU A 71 10.31 -9.48 -24.18
CA LEU A 71 10.32 -8.13 -23.63
C LEU A 71 10.48 -8.12 -22.10
N ALA A 72 9.85 -9.06 -21.40
CA ALA A 72 10.01 -9.22 -19.96
C ALA A 72 11.47 -9.52 -19.57
N THR A 73 12.13 -10.40 -20.34
CA THR A 73 13.54 -10.73 -20.12
C THR A 73 14.46 -9.53 -20.38
N GLU A 74 14.21 -8.80 -21.47
CA GLU A 74 14.97 -7.57 -21.79
C GLU A 74 14.79 -6.52 -20.70
N TRP A 75 13.56 -6.26 -20.27
CA TRP A 75 13.22 -5.35 -19.17
C TRP A 75 13.98 -5.67 -17.89
N LEU A 76 13.94 -6.92 -17.44
CA LEU A 76 14.64 -7.34 -16.23
C LEU A 76 16.16 -7.21 -16.37
N THR A 77 16.70 -7.54 -17.53
CA THR A 77 18.12 -7.39 -17.84
C THR A 77 18.56 -5.94 -17.74
N ASP A 78 17.77 -5.01 -18.27
CA ASP A 78 18.08 -3.58 -18.22
C ASP A 78 17.95 -3.02 -16.80
N MET A 79 16.96 -3.46 -16.01
CA MET A 79 16.86 -3.10 -14.60
C MET A 79 18.10 -3.57 -13.80
N MET A 80 18.60 -4.75 -14.08
CA MET A 80 19.81 -5.26 -13.45
C MET A 80 21.05 -4.45 -13.84
N LYS A 81 21.19 -4.07 -15.12
CA LYS A 81 22.29 -3.21 -15.59
C LYS A 81 22.28 -1.86 -14.87
N ILE A 82 21.13 -1.21 -14.79
CA ILE A 82 20.96 0.08 -14.09
C ILE A 82 21.34 -0.08 -12.61
N SER A 83 20.88 -1.13 -11.96
CA SER A 83 21.20 -1.40 -10.56
C SER A 83 22.71 -1.60 -10.32
N ASN A 84 23.43 -2.18 -11.27
CA ASN A 84 24.86 -2.37 -11.20
C ASN A 84 25.67 -1.06 -11.33
N LEU A 85 25.07 0.01 -11.83
CA LEU A 85 25.65 1.35 -11.87
C LEU A 85 25.51 2.13 -10.54
N ASN A 86 25.17 1.45 -9.44
CA ASN A 86 24.86 2.06 -8.13
C ASN A 86 23.67 3.05 -8.17
N VAL A 87 22.81 2.92 -9.16
CA VAL A 87 21.55 3.66 -9.29
C VAL A 87 20.41 2.72 -8.94
N THR A 88 19.48 3.18 -8.13
CA THR A 88 18.30 2.40 -7.77
C THR A 88 17.18 2.70 -8.77
N PRO A 89 16.75 1.71 -9.58
CA PRO A 89 15.60 1.88 -10.45
C PRO A 89 14.33 2.09 -9.62
N ILE A 90 13.46 2.98 -10.08
CA ILE A 90 12.18 3.25 -9.38
C ILE A 90 11.24 2.03 -9.37
N GLY A 91 11.44 1.08 -10.28
CA GLY A 91 10.73 -0.20 -10.34
C GLY A 91 11.33 -1.31 -9.46
N GLU A 92 12.41 -1.03 -8.69
CA GLU A 92 12.95 -2.00 -7.73
C GLU A 92 11.94 -2.26 -6.62
N MET A 93 11.74 -3.54 -6.31
CA MET A 93 10.82 -3.97 -5.26
C MET A 93 11.44 -3.76 -3.89
N ILE A 94 10.67 -3.18 -3.01
CA ILE A 94 10.98 -2.95 -1.59
C ILE A 94 9.87 -3.52 -0.73
N THR A 95 10.13 -3.74 0.55
CA THR A 95 9.09 -4.01 1.51
C THR A 95 8.57 -2.70 2.10
N ILE A 96 7.28 -2.49 2.02
CA ILE A 96 6.58 -1.31 2.51
C ILE A 96 5.74 -1.71 3.72
N ARG A 97 5.87 -0.95 4.80
CA ARG A 97 4.96 -1.01 5.94
C ARG A 97 4.12 0.26 5.92
N GLU A 98 2.83 0.08 5.90
CA GLU A 98 1.83 1.14 5.84
C GLU A 98 0.96 1.08 7.08
N SER A 99 0.73 2.21 7.74
CA SER A 99 -0.07 2.26 8.96
C SER A 99 -0.83 3.57 9.13
N GLY A 100 -1.92 3.52 9.89
CA GLY A 100 -2.73 4.70 10.20
C GLY A 100 -4.07 4.33 10.81
N SER A 101 -5.00 5.29 10.82
CA SER A 101 -6.36 5.05 11.26
C SER A 101 -7.20 4.40 10.14
N TYR A 102 -8.27 3.74 10.54
CA TYR A 102 -9.28 3.23 9.62
C TYR A 102 -9.77 4.32 8.64
N GLN A 103 -10.08 5.50 9.16
CA GLN A 103 -10.56 6.62 8.35
C GLN A 103 -9.54 7.06 7.30
N ASN A 104 -8.26 7.09 7.67
CA ASN A 104 -7.19 7.43 6.72
C ASN A 104 -7.02 6.34 5.64
N PHE A 105 -7.23 5.08 5.99
CA PHE A 105 -7.23 4.00 5.01
C PHE A 105 -8.41 4.11 4.03
N ILE A 106 -9.61 4.44 4.51
CA ILE A 106 -10.75 4.70 3.63
C ILE A 106 -10.49 5.88 2.69
N LEU A 107 -9.87 6.96 3.17
CA LEU A 107 -9.44 8.07 2.30
C LEU A 107 -8.47 7.60 1.22
N LYS A 108 -7.49 6.75 1.56
CA LYS A 108 -6.60 6.14 0.56
C LYS A 108 -7.40 5.34 -0.47
N CYS A 109 -8.36 4.52 -0.04
CA CYS A 109 -9.21 3.75 -0.95
C CYS A 109 -9.96 4.66 -1.92
N LYS A 110 -10.55 5.76 -1.42
CA LYS A 110 -11.25 6.74 -2.26
C LYS A 110 -10.33 7.40 -3.29
N GLU A 111 -9.06 7.56 -3.00
CA GLU A 111 -8.10 8.20 -3.89
C GLU A 111 -7.43 7.24 -4.87
N ARG A 112 -7.22 5.99 -4.48
CA ARG A 112 -6.41 5.04 -5.24
C ARG A 112 -7.21 3.97 -5.98
N LEU A 113 -8.43 3.69 -5.58
CA LEU A 113 -9.32 2.79 -6.31
C LEU A 113 -10.05 3.54 -7.45
N CYS A 114 -9.26 4.17 -8.31
CA CYS A 114 -9.72 4.99 -9.42
C CYS A 114 -8.91 4.69 -10.67
N SER A 115 -9.53 4.71 -11.83
CA SER A 115 -8.86 4.48 -13.12
C SER A 115 -7.75 5.50 -13.45
N ASN A 116 -7.74 6.63 -12.78
CA ASN A 116 -6.68 7.65 -12.91
C ASN A 116 -5.47 7.39 -12.01
N ALA A 117 -5.55 6.41 -11.11
CA ALA A 117 -4.41 6.01 -10.31
C ALA A 117 -3.46 5.12 -11.12
N GLN A 118 -2.19 5.08 -10.74
CA GLN A 118 -1.25 4.12 -11.29
C GLN A 118 -1.75 2.70 -11.01
N LEU A 119 -1.68 1.82 -12.02
CA LEU A 119 -2.22 0.46 -11.94
C LEU A 119 -1.68 -0.31 -10.73
N GLU A 120 -0.39 -0.24 -10.50
CA GLU A 120 0.29 -0.92 -9.39
C GLU A 120 -0.31 -0.55 -8.04
N ILE A 121 -0.42 0.74 -7.73
CA ILE A 121 -0.99 1.19 -6.46
C ILE A 121 -2.49 0.90 -6.35
N MET A 122 -3.22 0.92 -7.45
CA MET A 122 -4.63 0.55 -7.47
C MET A 122 -4.82 -0.92 -7.12
N LEU A 123 -4.04 -1.82 -7.73
CA LEU A 123 -4.10 -3.26 -7.47
C LEU A 123 -3.69 -3.59 -6.03
N GLN A 124 -2.61 -2.96 -5.54
CA GLN A 124 -2.16 -3.15 -4.16
C GLN A 124 -3.18 -2.63 -3.16
N THR A 125 -3.75 -1.44 -3.38
CA THR A 125 -4.79 -0.89 -2.50
C THR A 125 -6.02 -1.79 -2.44
N ARG A 126 -6.44 -2.35 -3.58
CA ARG A 126 -7.55 -3.29 -3.63
C ARG A 126 -7.25 -4.58 -2.86
N LYS A 127 -6.07 -5.15 -3.04
CA LYS A 127 -5.63 -6.34 -2.32
C LYS A 127 -5.68 -6.09 -0.82
N THR A 128 -5.07 -5.00 -0.36
CA THR A 128 -5.03 -4.62 1.04
C THR A 128 -6.44 -4.38 1.62
N LEU A 129 -7.34 -3.75 0.84
CA LEU A 129 -8.73 -3.56 1.25
C LEU A 129 -9.43 -4.88 1.54
N LEU A 130 -9.27 -5.87 0.67
CA LEU A 130 -9.91 -7.18 0.83
C LEU A 130 -9.32 -7.95 2.02
N GLU A 131 -8.01 -7.93 2.19
CA GLU A 131 -7.32 -8.56 3.33
C GLU A 131 -7.73 -7.91 4.66
N TYR A 132 -7.83 -6.58 4.69
CA TYR A 132 -8.27 -5.86 5.89
C TYR A 132 -9.76 -6.11 6.19
N MET A 133 -10.58 -6.17 5.17
CA MET A 133 -12.00 -6.51 5.30
C MET A 133 -12.17 -7.91 5.92
N ASP A 134 -11.39 -8.90 5.48
CA ASP A 134 -11.42 -10.25 6.05
C ASP A 134 -10.99 -10.25 7.52
N ALA A 135 -9.95 -9.51 7.85
CA ALA A 135 -9.50 -9.38 9.25
C ALA A 135 -10.54 -8.71 10.16
N LEU A 136 -11.28 -7.72 9.64
CA LEU A 136 -12.34 -7.04 10.38
C LEU A 136 -13.58 -7.91 10.62
N LYS A 137 -13.81 -8.89 9.78
CA LYS A 137 -15.01 -9.76 9.86
C LYS A 137 -15.17 -10.39 11.22
N GLU A 138 -14.06 -10.85 11.82
CA GLU A 138 -14.06 -11.47 13.14
C GLU A 138 -13.76 -10.47 14.26
N SER A 139 -12.90 -9.49 13.99
CA SER A 139 -12.38 -8.59 15.00
C SER A 139 -13.28 -7.39 15.29
N ASN A 140 -13.93 -6.84 14.27
CA ASN A 140 -14.82 -5.69 14.40
C ASN A 140 -15.94 -5.70 13.35
N PRO A 141 -17.07 -6.35 13.65
CA PRO A 141 -18.20 -6.46 12.71
C PRO A 141 -18.78 -5.10 12.26
N VAL A 142 -18.69 -4.07 13.10
CA VAL A 142 -19.20 -2.74 12.75
C VAL A 142 -18.37 -2.12 11.63
N LEU A 143 -17.04 -2.14 11.76
CA LEU A 143 -16.16 -1.67 10.71
C LEU A 143 -16.18 -2.58 9.47
N TYR A 144 -16.41 -3.87 9.65
CA TYR A 144 -16.61 -4.79 8.53
C TYR A 144 -17.81 -4.38 7.66
N GLU A 145 -18.93 -4.06 8.25
CA GLU A 145 -20.10 -3.59 7.49
C GLU A 145 -19.87 -2.25 6.81
N ASP A 146 -19.07 -1.37 7.41
CA ASP A 146 -18.72 -0.10 6.79
C ASP A 146 -17.75 -0.27 5.61
N ILE A 147 -16.67 -1.05 5.78
CA ILE A 147 -15.65 -1.24 4.73
C ILE A 147 -16.19 -1.94 3.49
N LYS A 148 -17.21 -2.78 3.63
CA LYS A 148 -17.88 -3.47 2.51
C LYS A 148 -18.37 -2.50 1.43
N LYS A 149 -18.75 -1.28 1.81
CA LYS A 149 -19.21 -0.25 0.87
C LYS A 149 -18.15 0.14 -0.16
N TYR A 150 -16.89 -0.07 0.18
CA TYR A 150 -15.73 0.28 -0.66
C TYR A 150 -15.12 -0.92 -1.39
N SER A 151 -15.61 -2.13 -1.15
CA SER A 151 -15.06 -3.36 -1.72
C SER A 151 -15.54 -3.65 -3.14
N HIS A 152 -16.58 -2.98 -3.60
CA HIS A 152 -17.17 -3.19 -4.92
C HIS A 152 -16.99 -1.97 -5.82
N GLY A 153 -16.49 -2.21 -7.03
CA GLY A 153 -16.35 -1.18 -8.04
C GLY A 153 -15.13 -0.26 -7.85
N ALA A 154 -15.26 0.92 -8.40
CA ALA A 154 -14.28 1.99 -8.35
C ALA A 154 -14.83 3.19 -7.56
N ARG A 155 -13.99 4.21 -7.34
CA ARG A 155 -14.34 5.40 -6.58
C ARG A 155 -15.71 6.03 -6.94
N CYS A 156 -16.06 6.03 -8.23
CA CYS A 156 -17.33 6.59 -8.70
C CYS A 156 -18.59 5.86 -8.18
N SER A 157 -18.41 4.68 -7.63
CA SER A 157 -19.49 3.87 -7.02
C SER A 157 -19.44 3.88 -5.48
N PHE A 158 -18.50 4.58 -4.87
CA PHE A 158 -18.37 4.65 -3.41
C PHE A 158 -19.38 5.64 -2.82
N PRO A 159 -19.87 5.39 -1.60
CA PRO A 159 -20.67 6.39 -0.89
C PRO A 159 -19.84 7.64 -0.60
N ASP A 160 -20.50 8.77 -0.58
CA ASP A 160 -19.90 10.08 -0.25
C ASP A 160 -19.42 10.15 1.22
#